data_654d2738d72dece410b7f0ac2121d664
#
_entry.id   654d2738d72dece410b7f0ac2121d664
#
_cell.length_a   1.000
_cell.length_b   1.000
_cell.length_c   1.000
_cell.angle_alpha   90.00
_cell.angle_beta   90.00
_cell.angle_gamma   90.00
#
_symmetry.space_group_name_H-M   'P 1'
#
loop_
_entity.id
_entity.type
_entity.pdbx_description
1 polymer ?
#
loop_
_entity_poly.entity_id
_entity_poly.type
_entity_poly.pdbx_seq_one_letter_code
_entity_poly.pdbx_strand_id
1 'polypeptide(L)'
;MMLVAAIPLAVAGCGGGDAGESATTVRVERPPFNADRAFQDLERQVAFGPRIPGSAGHAEQLEWLETELRSLAPTVFLQPFEHVTVDGNELALTNVIARFGPADGSRLLLLTHWDTRPKADQSSDEADRELPVTGANDGASGTAVLMELARMFNEQPPPGGVEFLFSDGEDYGPSTTDMFLGARHYIAGVGSENPPAYGILLDMVGDADPSFPVEAYSMEGAGQVVQRIWGIAADLGYRRFFPMDQTSRVLDDHVRFIEAGIPVANIIDFDYGPGHGFWHTPGDVVENTSAQTLFMVGDVVAEVVYRNR
;
A
#
# COMPACT_ATOMS: atom_id res chain seq x y z
N MET A 1 -69.20 3.08 59.51
CA MET A 1 -67.78 2.70 59.74
C MET A 1 -67.26 2.25 58.37
N MET A 2 -66.71 3.17 57.63
CA MET A 2 -66.14 2.93 56.29
C MET A 2 -64.66 3.04 56.41
N LEU A 3 -63.94 1.96 56.10
CA LEU A 3 -62.51 1.89 56.04
C LEU A 3 -62.08 2.43 54.67
N VAL A 4 -61.23 3.48 54.70
CA VAL A 4 -60.53 4.00 53.51
C VAL A 4 -59.18 3.36 53.46
N ALA A 5 -58.91 2.56 52.45
CA ALA A 5 -57.57 2.01 52.18
C ALA A 5 -56.73 2.99 51.33
N ALA A 6 -55.61 3.43 51.85
CA ALA A 6 -54.66 4.25 51.13
C ALA A 6 -53.66 3.35 50.32
N ILE A 7 -53.57 3.58 49.00
CA ILE A 7 -52.69 2.92 48.12
C ILE A 7 -51.40 3.82 48.02
N PRO A 8 -50.18 3.32 48.24
CA PRO A 8 -48.97 4.10 47.98
C PRO A 8 -48.59 4.08 46.49
N LEU A 9 -48.41 5.26 45.92
CA LEU A 9 -47.94 5.50 44.57
C LEU A 9 -46.38 5.28 44.54
N ALA A 10 -45.95 4.20 43.88
CA ALA A 10 -44.53 3.96 43.63
C ALA A 10 -44.10 4.79 42.41
N VAL A 11 -43.19 5.76 42.61
CA VAL A 11 -42.53 6.50 41.55
C VAL A 11 -41.36 5.64 41.06
N ALA A 12 -41.48 5.08 39.84
CA ALA A 12 -40.40 4.42 39.16
C ALA A 12 -39.49 5.49 38.54
N GLY A 13 -38.31 5.69 39.11
CA GLY A 13 -37.24 6.50 38.52
C GLY A 13 -36.61 5.75 37.35
N CYS A 14 -36.81 6.24 36.13
CA CYS A 14 -36.03 5.82 34.96
C CYS A 14 -34.62 6.42 35.08
N GLY A 15 -33.69 5.62 35.56
CA GLY A 15 -32.24 5.87 35.41
C GLY A 15 -31.79 5.28 34.09
N GLY A 16 -31.79 6.08 33.02
CA GLY A 16 -31.14 5.75 31.77
C GLY A 16 -29.63 5.87 31.94
N GLY A 17 -28.98 4.77 32.23
CA GLY A 17 -27.51 4.66 32.07
C GLY A 17 -27.23 4.17 30.67
N ASP A 18 -26.93 5.08 29.76
CA ASP A 18 -26.29 4.77 28.48
C ASP A 18 -24.85 4.29 28.77
N ALA A 19 -24.70 3.02 29.10
CA ALA A 19 -23.46 2.34 29.02
C ALA A 19 -23.21 2.10 27.53
N GLY A 20 -22.48 3.03 26.90
CA GLY A 20 -21.94 2.78 25.57
C GLY A 20 -21.18 1.47 25.61
N GLU A 21 -21.76 0.42 25.06
CA GLU A 21 -21.03 -0.79 24.71
C GLU A 21 -19.90 -0.38 23.78
N SER A 22 -18.67 -0.31 24.34
CA SER A 22 -17.45 -0.32 23.55
C SER A 22 -17.50 -1.60 22.74
N ALA A 23 -17.85 -1.49 21.46
CA ALA A 23 -17.77 -2.61 20.53
C ALA A 23 -16.34 -3.10 20.58
N THR A 24 -16.12 -4.22 21.25
CA THR A 24 -14.81 -4.89 21.26
C THR A 24 -14.58 -5.34 19.83
N THR A 25 -13.74 -4.61 19.11
CA THR A 25 -13.35 -4.93 17.74
C THR A 25 -12.61 -6.26 17.80
N VAL A 26 -13.24 -7.32 17.33
CA VAL A 26 -12.62 -8.64 17.27
C VAL A 26 -11.57 -8.58 16.17
N ARG A 27 -10.29 -8.42 16.56
CA ARG A 27 -9.17 -8.64 15.64
C ARG A 27 -9.19 -10.11 15.21
N VAL A 28 -8.92 -10.34 13.93
CA VAL A 28 -8.71 -11.70 13.44
C VAL A 28 -7.36 -12.19 13.96
N GLU A 29 -7.29 -13.43 14.41
CA GLU A 29 -6.04 -14.05 14.81
C GLU A 29 -5.11 -14.18 13.60
N ARG A 30 -3.94 -13.57 13.66
CA ARG A 30 -2.92 -13.53 12.62
C ARG A 30 -1.55 -13.21 13.23
N PRO A 31 -0.44 -13.52 12.55
CA PRO A 31 0.88 -13.06 12.98
C PRO A 31 0.92 -11.52 13.13
N PRO A 32 1.68 -10.99 14.09
CA PRO A 32 1.87 -9.55 14.21
C PRO A 32 2.78 -9.04 13.08
N PHE A 33 2.47 -7.86 12.56
CA PHE A 33 3.37 -7.16 11.65
C PHE A 33 4.60 -6.66 12.41
N ASN A 34 5.80 -6.91 11.91
CA ASN A 34 7.06 -6.51 12.54
C ASN A 34 7.60 -5.22 11.89
N ALA A 35 7.37 -4.09 12.57
CA ALA A 35 7.78 -2.76 12.13
C ALA A 35 9.29 -2.64 11.91
N ASP A 36 10.08 -3.14 12.85
CA ASP A 36 11.54 -3.02 12.81
C ASP A 36 12.13 -3.79 11.62
N ARG A 37 11.58 -4.96 11.31
CA ARG A 37 12.02 -5.77 10.17
C ARG A 37 11.59 -5.13 8.83
N ALA A 38 10.39 -4.60 8.75
CA ALA A 38 9.95 -3.84 7.58
C ALA A 38 10.84 -2.60 7.34
N PHE A 39 11.20 -1.89 8.41
CA PHE A 39 12.08 -0.73 8.31
C PHE A 39 13.51 -1.11 7.90
N GLN A 40 14.04 -2.24 8.39
CA GLN A 40 15.31 -2.77 7.92
C GLN A 40 15.30 -3.13 6.42
N ASP A 41 14.16 -3.62 5.91
CA ASP A 41 14.01 -3.86 4.46
C ASP A 41 13.99 -2.54 3.67
N LEU A 42 13.39 -1.48 4.21
CA LEU A 42 13.43 -0.14 3.60
C LEU A 42 14.88 0.38 3.55
N GLU A 43 15.59 0.34 4.68
CA GLU A 43 17.00 0.75 4.76
C GLU A 43 17.89 -0.05 3.80
N ARG A 44 17.65 -1.35 3.67
CA ARG A 44 18.37 -2.23 2.75
C ARG A 44 18.18 -1.82 1.29
N GLN A 45 16.96 -1.51 0.87
CA GLN A 45 16.65 -1.05 -0.47
C GLN A 45 17.36 0.27 -0.80
N VAL A 46 17.35 1.20 0.15
CA VAL A 46 18.07 2.48 0.04
C VAL A 46 19.59 2.26 -0.08
N ALA A 47 20.14 1.27 0.63
CA ALA A 47 21.56 0.95 0.57
C ALA A 47 22.03 0.42 -0.80
N PHE A 48 21.14 -0.13 -1.64
CA PHE A 48 21.46 -0.45 -3.04
C PHE A 48 21.69 0.80 -3.91
N GLY A 49 21.28 1.97 -3.41
CA GLY A 49 21.24 3.22 -4.17
C GLY A 49 19.94 3.38 -4.97
N PRO A 50 19.85 4.40 -5.82
CA PRO A 50 18.69 4.62 -6.67
C PRO A 50 18.36 3.41 -7.55
N ARG A 51 17.13 2.92 -7.50
CA ARG A 51 16.67 1.73 -8.24
C ARG A 51 16.15 2.12 -9.63
N ILE A 52 16.88 2.98 -10.31
CA ILE A 52 16.55 3.44 -11.67
C ILE A 52 16.69 2.26 -12.64
N PRO A 53 15.73 1.97 -13.51
CA PRO A 53 15.84 0.92 -14.51
C PRO A 53 17.16 0.94 -15.27
N GLY A 54 17.89 -0.20 -15.25
CA GLY A 54 19.20 -0.36 -15.84
C GLY A 54 20.41 0.04 -14.97
N SER A 55 20.18 0.55 -13.74
CA SER A 55 21.26 0.85 -12.78
C SER A 55 21.72 -0.40 -12.01
N ALA A 56 22.86 -0.30 -11.31
CA ALA A 56 23.33 -1.36 -10.42
C ALA A 56 22.36 -1.57 -9.25
N GLY A 57 21.84 -0.49 -8.63
CA GLY A 57 20.88 -0.58 -7.54
C GLY A 57 19.57 -1.27 -7.95
N HIS A 58 19.10 -1.05 -9.17
CA HIS A 58 17.94 -1.74 -9.73
C HIS A 58 18.21 -3.26 -9.88
N ALA A 59 19.37 -3.65 -10.39
CA ALA A 59 19.73 -5.05 -10.52
C ALA A 59 19.87 -5.76 -9.16
N GLU A 60 20.50 -5.11 -8.16
CA GLU A 60 20.64 -5.62 -6.80
C GLU A 60 19.29 -5.76 -6.09
N GLN A 61 18.39 -4.80 -6.28
CA GLN A 61 17.04 -4.84 -5.76
C GLN A 61 16.23 -6.01 -6.33
N LEU A 62 16.29 -6.22 -7.66
CA LEU A 62 15.60 -7.33 -8.31
C LEU A 62 16.10 -8.70 -7.79
N GLU A 63 17.42 -8.88 -7.68
CA GLU A 63 18.02 -10.11 -7.15
C GLU A 63 17.58 -10.37 -5.69
N TRP A 64 17.57 -9.32 -4.87
CA TRP A 64 17.12 -9.41 -3.49
C TRP A 64 15.64 -9.77 -3.40
N LEU A 65 14.75 -9.06 -4.12
CA LEU A 65 13.31 -9.34 -4.14
C LEU A 65 13.02 -10.78 -4.56
N GLU A 66 13.63 -11.23 -5.67
CA GLU A 66 13.45 -12.60 -6.16
C GLU A 66 13.91 -13.63 -5.13
N THR A 67 15.10 -13.45 -4.54
CA THR A 67 15.67 -14.39 -3.58
C THR A 67 14.83 -14.51 -2.33
N GLU A 68 14.46 -13.37 -1.73
CA GLU A 68 13.66 -13.37 -0.49
C GLU A 68 12.26 -13.94 -0.75
N LEU A 69 11.58 -13.50 -1.81
CA LEU A 69 10.23 -13.98 -2.11
C LEU A 69 10.19 -15.48 -2.43
N ARG A 70 11.20 -16.01 -3.13
CA ARG A 70 11.29 -17.47 -3.38
C ARG A 70 11.45 -18.29 -2.10
N SER A 71 11.97 -17.70 -1.03
CA SER A 71 12.06 -18.34 0.28
C SER A 71 10.74 -18.30 1.07
N LEU A 72 9.83 -17.38 0.73
CA LEU A 72 8.62 -17.08 1.50
C LEU A 72 7.33 -17.52 0.81
N ALA A 73 7.25 -17.37 -0.51
CA ALA A 73 6.03 -17.62 -1.25
C ALA A 73 6.01 -18.98 -1.95
N PRO A 74 4.88 -19.67 -2.00
CA PRO A 74 4.73 -20.95 -2.73
C PRO A 74 4.99 -20.81 -4.22
N THR A 75 4.71 -19.64 -4.80
CA THR A 75 4.88 -19.36 -6.22
C THR A 75 5.45 -17.97 -6.41
N VAL A 76 6.59 -17.88 -7.12
CA VAL A 76 7.19 -16.63 -7.56
C VAL A 76 7.57 -16.74 -9.02
N PHE A 77 7.24 -15.74 -9.81
CA PHE A 77 7.69 -15.64 -11.18
C PHE A 77 8.01 -14.20 -11.58
N LEU A 78 8.97 -14.06 -12.47
CA LEU A 78 9.38 -12.80 -13.04
C LEU A 78 8.61 -12.57 -14.34
N GLN A 79 8.24 -11.33 -14.61
CA GLN A 79 7.61 -10.90 -15.84
C GLN A 79 8.49 -9.83 -16.49
N PRO A 80 9.56 -10.24 -17.24
CA PRO A 80 10.43 -9.30 -17.93
C PRO A 80 9.74 -8.68 -19.14
N PHE A 81 10.04 -7.40 -19.39
CA PHE A 81 9.55 -6.67 -20.57
C PHE A 81 10.49 -5.53 -20.93
N GLU A 82 10.28 -4.97 -22.11
CA GLU A 82 11.06 -3.85 -22.63
C GLU A 82 10.15 -2.67 -22.93
N HIS A 83 10.69 -1.46 -22.75
CA HIS A 83 10.03 -0.22 -23.11
C HIS A 83 11.03 0.71 -23.79
N VAL A 84 10.57 1.42 -24.82
CA VAL A 84 11.34 2.50 -25.44
C VAL A 84 10.71 3.82 -25.04
N THR A 85 11.48 4.64 -24.33
CA THR A 85 11.01 5.93 -23.83
C THR A 85 10.75 6.91 -24.96
N VAL A 86 10.04 8.00 -24.65
CA VAL A 86 9.81 9.10 -25.62
C VAL A 86 11.11 9.72 -26.15
N ASP A 87 12.19 9.64 -25.36
CA ASP A 87 13.54 10.11 -25.75
C ASP A 87 14.37 9.04 -26.48
N GLY A 88 13.81 7.84 -26.69
CA GLY A 88 14.45 6.75 -27.42
C GLY A 88 15.40 5.88 -26.58
N ASN A 89 15.37 5.97 -25.25
CA ASN A 89 16.12 5.07 -24.36
C ASN A 89 15.41 3.71 -24.29
N GLU A 90 16.19 2.62 -24.37
CA GLU A 90 15.68 1.26 -24.18
C GLU A 90 15.78 0.88 -22.70
N LEU A 91 14.65 0.53 -22.10
CA LEU A 91 14.56 0.06 -20.71
C LEU A 91 14.26 -1.43 -20.68
N ALA A 92 15.08 -2.20 -19.96
CA ALA A 92 14.80 -3.57 -19.58
C ALA A 92 14.20 -3.56 -18.15
N LEU A 93 12.98 -4.02 -18.04
CA LEU A 93 12.13 -3.91 -16.85
C LEU A 93 11.67 -5.32 -16.42
N THR A 94 11.36 -5.49 -15.13
CA THR A 94 10.90 -6.78 -14.61
C THR A 94 9.92 -6.61 -13.46
N ASN A 95 8.65 -6.95 -13.69
CA ASN A 95 7.71 -7.16 -12.58
C ASN A 95 8.07 -8.43 -11.81
N VAL A 96 7.96 -8.38 -10.49
CA VAL A 96 8.07 -9.56 -9.63
C VAL A 96 6.69 -9.89 -9.08
N ILE A 97 6.24 -11.13 -9.26
CA ILE A 97 4.90 -11.57 -8.87
C ILE A 97 5.03 -12.75 -7.90
N ALA A 98 4.36 -12.66 -6.75
CA ALA A 98 4.32 -13.72 -5.76
C ALA A 98 2.87 -14.06 -5.39
N ARG A 99 2.58 -15.35 -5.15
CA ARG A 99 1.23 -15.83 -4.81
C ARG A 99 1.23 -16.58 -3.49
N PHE A 100 0.20 -16.32 -2.69
CA PHE A 100 -0.02 -16.92 -1.37
C PHE A 100 -1.45 -17.41 -1.23
N GLY A 101 -1.66 -18.33 -0.27
CA GLY A 101 -2.97 -18.88 0.03
C GLY A 101 -3.49 -19.86 -1.04
N PRO A 102 -4.81 -20.14 -1.06
CA PRO A 102 -5.41 -21.07 -2.00
C PRO A 102 -5.22 -20.64 -3.46
N ALA A 103 -4.92 -21.61 -4.32
CA ALA A 103 -4.70 -21.35 -5.76
C ALA A 103 -6.01 -21.19 -6.55
N ASP A 104 -7.11 -21.71 -6.01
CA ASP A 104 -8.45 -21.66 -6.58
C ASP A 104 -9.24 -20.46 -6.06
N GLY A 105 -10.09 -19.89 -6.90
CA GLY A 105 -10.90 -18.73 -6.56
C GLY A 105 -10.32 -17.40 -6.99
N SER A 106 -11.01 -16.32 -6.61
CA SER A 106 -10.56 -14.97 -6.91
C SER A 106 -9.47 -14.52 -5.93
N ARG A 107 -8.53 -13.72 -6.44
CA ARG A 107 -7.40 -13.22 -5.65
C ARG A 107 -7.57 -11.73 -5.30
N LEU A 108 -7.06 -11.37 -4.12
CA LEU A 108 -6.75 -9.99 -3.77
C LEU A 108 -5.36 -9.65 -4.33
N LEU A 109 -5.25 -8.54 -5.05
CA LEU A 109 -3.98 -7.99 -5.48
C LEU A 109 -3.46 -6.99 -4.43
N LEU A 110 -2.23 -7.18 -3.98
CA LEU A 110 -1.46 -6.17 -3.24
C LEU A 110 -0.31 -5.75 -4.14
N LEU A 111 -0.19 -4.45 -4.41
CA LEU A 111 0.84 -3.98 -5.33
C LEU A 111 1.55 -2.75 -4.80
N THR A 112 2.77 -2.56 -5.28
CA THR A 112 3.65 -1.42 -5.08
C THR A 112 4.64 -1.37 -6.21
N HIS A 113 5.20 -0.20 -6.52
CA HIS A 113 6.37 -0.14 -7.38
C HIS A 113 7.66 -0.33 -6.57
N TRP A 114 8.75 -0.70 -7.24
CA TRP A 114 10.04 -0.93 -6.59
C TRP A 114 11.20 -0.14 -7.22
N ASP A 115 10.98 0.47 -8.38
CA ASP A 115 11.90 1.39 -9.03
C ASP A 115 11.92 2.77 -8.36
N THR A 116 12.75 3.68 -8.84
CA THR A 116 12.82 5.06 -8.36
C THR A 116 13.01 6.04 -9.49
N ARG A 117 12.60 7.29 -9.21
CA ARG A 117 12.71 8.43 -10.11
C ARG A 117 14.16 8.69 -10.52
N PRO A 118 14.45 8.76 -11.85
CA PRO A 118 15.79 9.06 -12.34
C PRO A 118 16.31 10.45 -11.99
N LYS A 119 15.41 11.42 -11.78
CA LYS A 119 15.74 12.82 -11.56
C LYS A 119 14.84 13.44 -10.49
N ALA A 120 15.42 14.27 -9.64
CA ALA A 120 14.70 15.01 -8.60
C ALA A 120 13.99 16.24 -9.21
N ASP A 121 13.13 16.00 -10.22
CA ASP A 121 12.55 17.02 -11.09
C ASP A 121 11.56 17.97 -10.39
N GLN A 122 11.15 17.65 -9.16
CA GLN A 122 10.34 18.51 -8.31
C GLN A 122 11.16 19.32 -7.31
N SER A 123 12.52 19.19 -7.32
CA SER A 123 13.35 20.00 -6.42
C SER A 123 13.18 21.49 -6.70
N SER A 124 13.03 22.27 -5.63
CA SER A 124 13.03 23.73 -5.69
C SER A 124 14.40 24.32 -6.06
N ASP A 125 15.50 23.57 -5.77
CA ASP A 125 16.84 23.90 -6.22
C ASP A 125 17.11 23.30 -7.61
N GLU A 126 17.36 24.16 -8.59
CA GLU A 126 17.69 23.74 -9.97
C GLU A 126 18.93 22.85 -10.04
N ALA A 127 19.91 23.05 -9.14
CA ALA A 127 21.13 22.25 -9.11
C ALA A 127 20.87 20.78 -8.77
N ASP A 128 19.79 20.50 -8.04
CA ASP A 128 19.43 19.15 -7.60
C ASP A 128 18.60 18.39 -8.64
N ARG A 129 17.98 19.08 -9.59
CA ARG A 129 17.00 18.47 -10.51
C ARG A 129 17.51 17.35 -11.39
N GLU A 130 18.83 17.30 -11.61
CA GLU A 130 19.48 16.23 -12.36
C GLU A 130 19.98 15.09 -11.46
N LEU A 131 19.84 15.21 -10.12
CA LEU A 131 20.22 14.17 -9.19
C LEU A 131 19.15 13.05 -9.16
N PRO A 132 19.56 11.79 -9.00
CA PRO A 132 18.61 10.70 -8.81
C PRO A 132 17.91 10.81 -7.46
N VAL A 133 16.64 10.38 -7.41
CA VAL A 133 15.90 10.26 -6.15
C VAL A 133 16.30 8.98 -5.42
N THR A 134 16.49 9.08 -4.10
CA THR A 134 16.85 7.92 -3.26
C THR A 134 15.69 6.95 -3.13
N GLY A 135 14.45 7.46 -3.08
CA GLY A 135 13.24 6.66 -3.06
C GLY A 135 13.03 5.87 -1.78
N ALA A 136 13.26 6.50 -0.60
CA ALA A 136 13.05 5.82 0.68
C ALA A 136 11.55 5.64 0.99
N ASN A 137 10.75 6.64 0.70
CA ASN A 137 9.30 6.54 0.78
C ASN A 137 8.71 6.10 -0.56
N ASP A 138 9.17 6.73 -1.63
CA ASP A 138 8.70 6.53 -3.00
C ASP A 138 9.41 5.32 -3.63
N GLY A 139 8.69 4.17 -3.59
CA GLY A 139 9.09 2.83 -3.99
C GLY A 139 9.55 1.91 -2.86
N ALA A 140 10.42 2.34 -1.90
CA ALA A 140 10.92 1.40 -0.90
C ALA A 140 9.92 1.14 0.24
N SER A 141 9.06 2.09 0.60
CA SER A 141 8.12 1.93 1.73
C SER A 141 7.07 0.86 1.45
N GLY A 142 6.39 0.93 0.31
CA GLY A 142 5.40 -0.07 -0.08
C GLY A 142 6.01 -1.45 -0.24
N THR A 143 7.19 -1.54 -0.88
CA THR A 143 7.97 -2.78 -0.99
C THR A 143 8.29 -3.37 0.38
N ALA A 144 8.73 -2.59 1.35
CA ALA A 144 9.04 -3.05 2.71
C ALA A 144 7.79 -3.60 3.43
N VAL A 145 6.64 -2.95 3.27
CA VAL A 145 5.37 -3.44 3.81
C VAL A 145 4.99 -4.78 3.19
N LEU A 146 5.06 -4.94 1.86
CA LEU A 146 4.73 -6.20 1.20
C LEU A 146 5.70 -7.33 1.58
N MET A 147 6.99 -7.04 1.75
CA MET A 147 7.98 -8.03 2.18
C MET A 147 7.68 -8.56 3.59
N GLU A 148 7.27 -7.69 4.51
CA GLU A 148 6.87 -8.13 5.84
C GLU A 148 5.55 -8.92 5.82
N LEU A 149 4.58 -8.52 4.99
CA LEU A 149 3.36 -9.30 4.77
C LEU A 149 3.68 -10.68 4.17
N ALA A 150 4.67 -10.80 3.28
CA ALA A 150 5.12 -12.09 2.75
C ALA A 150 5.59 -13.04 3.85
N ARG A 151 6.33 -12.52 4.84
CA ARG A 151 6.77 -13.30 6.02
C ARG A 151 5.60 -13.73 6.88
N MET A 152 4.63 -12.83 7.12
CA MET A 152 3.40 -13.17 7.83
C MET A 152 2.61 -14.28 7.11
N PHE A 153 2.51 -14.21 5.79
CA PHE A 153 1.77 -15.20 4.98
C PHE A 153 2.50 -16.54 4.88
N ASN A 154 3.83 -16.54 4.98
CA ASN A 154 4.61 -17.78 5.12
C ASN A 154 4.41 -18.44 6.48
N GLU A 155 4.32 -17.65 7.56
CA GLU A 155 4.05 -18.14 8.91
C GLU A 155 2.62 -18.67 9.06
N GLN A 156 1.65 -17.91 8.60
CA GLN A 156 0.22 -18.25 8.57
C GLN A 156 -0.38 -17.87 7.22
N PRO A 157 -0.66 -18.83 6.34
CA PRO A 157 -1.24 -18.54 5.03
C PRO A 157 -2.55 -17.77 5.12
N PRO A 158 -2.78 -16.81 4.19
CA PRO A 158 -4.02 -16.05 4.15
C PRO A 158 -5.21 -16.98 3.83
N PRO A 159 -6.43 -16.68 4.32
CA PRO A 159 -7.61 -17.52 4.11
C PRO A 159 -8.11 -17.54 2.67
N GLY A 160 -7.79 -16.52 1.89
CA GLY A 160 -8.09 -16.41 0.44
C GLY A 160 -6.82 -16.27 -0.39
N GLY A 161 -6.93 -16.41 -1.70
CA GLY A 161 -5.81 -16.19 -2.61
C GLY A 161 -5.34 -14.72 -2.55
N VAL A 162 -4.03 -14.51 -2.43
CA VAL A 162 -3.39 -13.19 -2.48
C VAL A 162 -2.28 -13.23 -3.53
N GLU A 163 -2.22 -12.19 -4.35
CA GLU A 163 -1.15 -11.99 -5.31
C GLU A 163 -0.43 -10.68 -5.01
N PHE A 164 0.89 -10.72 -4.92
CA PHE A 164 1.73 -9.54 -4.87
C PHE A 164 2.22 -9.20 -6.25
N LEU A 165 2.20 -7.92 -6.57
CA LEU A 165 2.85 -7.35 -7.74
C LEU A 165 3.79 -6.25 -7.28
N PHE A 166 5.08 -6.47 -7.48
CA PHE A 166 6.08 -5.43 -7.41
C PHE A 166 6.28 -4.92 -8.85
N SER A 167 5.68 -3.77 -9.17
CA SER A 167 5.72 -3.18 -10.51
C SER A 167 7.02 -2.44 -10.76
N ASP A 168 7.53 -2.52 -11.98
CA ASP A 168 8.78 -1.88 -12.39
C ASP A 168 8.52 -0.78 -13.42
N GLY A 169 9.23 0.33 -13.30
CA GLY A 169 9.09 1.47 -14.21
C GLY A 169 7.77 2.23 -14.01
N GLU A 170 7.27 2.27 -12.79
CA GLU A 170 6.16 3.14 -12.43
C GLU A 170 6.61 4.60 -12.53
N ASP A 171 7.78 4.92 -11.93
CA ASP A 171 8.22 6.28 -11.67
C ASP A 171 9.36 6.76 -12.59
N TYR A 172 9.54 6.15 -13.76
CA TYR A 172 10.62 6.58 -14.65
C TYR A 172 10.42 8.03 -15.14
N GLY A 173 9.24 8.39 -15.62
CA GLY A 173 8.86 9.75 -16.02
C GLY A 173 9.86 10.50 -16.91
N PRO A 174 9.79 11.87 -17.00
CA PRO A 174 8.68 12.70 -16.54
C PRO A 174 7.41 12.61 -17.42
N SER A 175 7.51 11.99 -18.61
CA SER A 175 6.37 11.74 -19.47
C SER A 175 5.50 10.63 -18.89
N THR A 176 4.18 10.84 -18.82
CA THR A 176 3.25 9.77 -18.41
C THR A 176 3.24 8.58 -19.38
N THR A 177 3.82 8.71 -20.57
CA THR A 177 4.05 7.59 -21.50
C THR A 177 5.10 6.63 -20.93
N ASP A 178 6.06 7.15 -20.19
CA ASP A 178 7.19 6.45 -19.60
C ASP A 178 6.98 6.17 -18.09
N MET A 179 5.71 6.19 -17.63
CA MET A 179 5.28 5.87 -16.26
C MET A 179 4.27 4.72 -16.26
N PHE A 180 4.08 4.10 -15.08
CA PHE A 180 3.10 3.02 -14.88
C PHE A 180 3.35 1.80 -15.77
N LEU A 181 4.61 1.55 -16.16
CA LEU A 181 4.95 0.58 -17.20
C LEU A 181 4.66 -0.85 -16.75
N GLY A 182 5.05 -1.18 -15.51
CA GLY A 182 4.85 -2.50 -14.93
C GLY A 182 3.38 -2.86 -14.78
N ALA A 183 2.55 -1.94 -14.27
CA ALA A 183 1.11 -2.14 -14.15
C ALA A 183 0.45 -2.36 -15.51
N ARG A 184 0.79 -1.55 -16.51
CA ARG A 184 0.29 -1.73 -17.89
C ARG A 184 0.67 -3.08 -18.46
N HIS A 185 1.93 -3.50 -18.26
CA HIS A 185 2.42 -4.78 -18.75
C HIS A 185 1.75 -5.96 -18.04
N TYR A 186 1.57 -5.88 -16.71
CA TYR A 186 0.83 -6.88 -15.94
C TYR A 186 -0.60 -7.03 -16.44
N ILE A 187 -1.33 -5.94 -16.63
CA ILE A 187 -2.72 -5.93 -17.10
C ILE A 187 -2.84 -6.53 -18.49
N ALA A 188 -1.92 -6.20 -19.40
CA ALA A 188 -1.94 -6.74 -20.77
C ALA A 188 -1.64 -8.26 -20.85
N GLY A 189 -0.90 -8.78 -19.85
CA GLY A 189 -0.49 -10.19 -19.78
C GLY A 189 -1.26 -10.97 -18.71
N VAL A 190 -0.57 -11.34 -17.64
CA VAL A 190 -1.07 -12.24 -16.58
C VAL A 190 -2.39 -11.77 -15.96
N GLY A 191 -2.56 -10.46 -15.79
CA GLY A 191 -3.79 -9.88 -15.25
C GLY A 191 -5.02 -10.08 -16.14
N SER A 192 -4.85 -10.18 -17.46
CA SER A 192 -5.97 -10.37 -18.38
C SER A 192 -6.50 -11.80 -18.41
N GLU A 193 -5.66 -12.79 -18.15
CA GLU A 193 -6.04 -14.21 -18.19
C GLU A 193 -6.86 -14.63 -16.97
N ASN A 194 -6.51 -14.12 -15.80
CA ASN A 194 -7.21 -14.40 -14.55
C ASN A 194 -7.13 -13.17 -13.64
N PRO A 195 -7.98 -12.15 -13.88
CA PRO A 195 -7.90 -10.89 -13.18
C PRO A 195 -8.17 -11.04 -11.67
N PRO A 196 -7.45 -10.30 -10.83
CA PRO A 196 -7.79 -10.23 -9.41
C PRO A 196 -9.18 -9.60 -9.22
N ALA A 197 -9.86 -9.98 -8.14
CA ALA A 197 -11.20 -9.46 -7.83
C ALA A 197 -11.18 -7.98 -7.48
N TYR A 198 -10.14 -7.57 -6.76
CA TYR A 198 -9.85 -6.18 -6.38
C TYR A 198 -8.39 -6.09 -5.91
N GLY A 199 -7.89 -4.87 -5.72
CA GLY A 199 -6.52 -4.66 -5.25
C GLY A 199 -6.36 -3.47 -4.32
N ILE A 200 -5.17 -3.41 -3.71
CA ILE A 200 -4.68 -2.33 -2.86
C ILE A 200 -3.27 -1.97 -3.34
N LEU A 201 -3.10 -0.74 -3.80
CA LEU A 201 -1.79 -0.16 -4.08
C LEU A 201 -1.24 0.47 -2.80
N LEU A 202 0.04 0.26 -2.54
CA LEU A 202 0.81 0.89 -1.48
C LEU A 202 1.89 1.75 -2.11
N ASP A 203 1.72 3.05 -2.05
CA ASP A 203 2.68 4.02 -2.55
C ASP A 203 2.90 5.12 -1.53
N MET A 204 4.17 5.50 -1.29
CA MET A 204 4.56 6.53 -0.32
C MET A 204 3.92 6.31 1.07
N VAL A 205 4.05 5.09 1.60
CA VAL A 205 3.41 4.66 2.87
C VAL A 205 4.35 4.68 4.07
N GLY A 206 5.42 5.45 4.01
CA GLY A 206 6.46 5.47 5.03
C GLY A 206 6.71 6.82 5.69
N ASP A 207 6.01 7.91 5.35
CA ASP A 207 6.25 9.25 5.91
C ASP A 207 6.27 9.24 7.44
N ALA A 208 7.18 10.02 8.03
CA ALA A 208 7.30 10.17 9.47
C ALA A 208 6.12 10.93 10.11
N ASP A 209 5.39 11.76 9.35
CA ASP A 209 4.16 12.46 9.77
C ASP A 209 2.99 12.13 8.84
N PRO A 210 2.47 10.88 8.87
CA PRO A 210 1.62 10.34 7.83
C PRO A 210 0.19 10.87 7.85
N SER A 211 -0.37 11.02 6.64
CA SER A 211 -1.80 11.24 6.40
C SER A 211 -2.23 10.56 5.11
N PHE A 212 -3.16 9.61 5.18
CA PHE A 212 -3.70 8.86 4.04
C PHE A 212 -5.14 9.32 3.75
N PRO A 213 -5.34 10.48 3.10
CA PRO A 213 -6.67 10.90 2.66
C PRO A 213 -7.19 9.95 1.59
N VAL A 214 -8.51 9.94 1.38
CA VAL A 214 -9.10 9.12 0.31
C VAL A 214 -8.64 9.65 -1.05
N GLU A 215 -8.00 8.77 -1.84
CA GLU A 215 -7.63 9.13 -3.21
C GLU A 215 -8.88 9.10 -4.12
N ALA A 216 -9.05 10.12 -4.96
CA ALA A 216 -10.30 10.37 -5.66
C ALA A 216 -10.61 9.34 -6.77
N TYR A 217 -9.61 8.90 -7.56
CA TYR A 217 -9.80 7.85 -8.56
C TYR A 217 -10.15 6.51 -7.89
N SER A 218 -9.54 6.23 -6.74
CA SER A 218 -9.86 5.06 -5.91
C SER A 218 -11.33 5.09 -5.45
N MET A 219 -11.83 6.24 -4.98
CA MET A 219 -13.23 6.38 -4.59
C MET A 219 -14.18 6.21 -5.78
N GLU A 220 -13.82 6.76 -6.94
CA GLU A 220 -14.62 6.69 -8.17
C GLU A 220 -14.68 5.26 -8.74
N GLY A 221 -13.54 4.55 -8.78
CA GLY A 221 -13.40 3.25 -9.45
C GLY A 221 -13.41 2.04 -8.51
N ALA A 222 -13.11 2.23 -7.21
CA ALA A 222 -12.96 1.17 -6.21
C ALA A 222 -13.59 1.54 -4.85
N GLY A 223 -14.67 2.33 -4.83
CA GLY A 223 -15.23 2.90 -3.61
C GLY A 223 -15.58 1.88 -2.50
N GLN A 224 -15.95 0.65 -2.85
CA GLN A 224 -16.19 -0.41 -1.86
C GLN A 224 -14.89 -0.89 -1.21
N VAL A 225 -13.79 -0.93 -1.96
CA VAL A 225 -12.45 -1.26 -1.45
C VAL A 225 -11.98 -0.16 -0.50
N VAL A 226 -12.12 1.11 -0.90
CA VAL A 226 -11.82 2.27 -0.04
C VAL A 226 -12.60 2.20 1.27
N GLN A 227 -13.93 2.03 1.22
CA GLN A 227 -14.77 1.95 2.44
C GLN A 227 -14.31 0.82 3.35
N ARG A 228 -13.92 -0.32 2.80
CA ARG A 228 -13.42 -1.44 3.57
C ARG A 228 -12.09 -1.13 4.27
N ILE A 229 -11.12 -0.56 3.55
CA ILE A 229 -9.78 -0.25 4.09
C ILE A 229 -9.89 0.81 5.19
N TRP A 230 -10.51 1.97 4.89
CA TRP A 230 -10.65 3.07 5.85
C TRP A 230 -11.54 2.70 7.04
N GLY A 231 -12.56 1.85 6.83
CA GLY A 231 -13.36 1.27 7.90
C GLY A 231 -12.53 0.40 8.84
N ILE A 232 -11.67 -0.46 8.30
CA ILE A 232 -10.75 -1.30 9.08
C ILE A 232 -9.71 -0.43 9.80
N ALA A 233 -9.14 0.58 9.15
CA ALA A 233 -8.23 1.51 9.78
C ALA A 233 -8.89 2.23 10.98
N ALA A 234 -10.15 2.63 10.84
CA ALA A 234 -10.92 3.20 11.94
C ALA A 234 -11.16 2.21 13.09
N ASP A 235 -11.46 0.96 12.78
CA ASP A 235 -11.63 -0.12 13.77
C ASP A 235 -10.34 -0.39 14.55
N LEU A 236 -9.20 -0.29 13.91
CA LEU A 236 -7.87 -0.46 14.52
C LEU A 236 -7.40 0.78 15.32
N GLY A 237 -8.16 1.88 15.29
CA GLY A 237 -7.84 3.13 15.99
C GLY A 237 -7.01 4.12 15.17
N TYR A 238 -6.82 3.87 13.87
CA TYR A 238 -6.01 4.71 12.99
C TYR A 238 -6.81 5.78 12.22
N ARG A 239 -8.10 6.01 12.57
CA ARG A 239 -8.98 6.99 11.91
C ARG A 239 -8.34 8.37 11.70
N ARG A 240 -7.48 8.81 12.63
CA ARG A 240 -6.78 10.10 12.53
C ARG A 240 -5.88 10.16 11.29
N PHE A 241 -5.25 9.05 10.94
CA PHE A 241 -4.28 8.94 9.85
C PHE A 241 -4.94 8.53 8.52
N PHE A 242 -6.18 8.04 8.57
CA PHE A 242 -7.01 7.64 7.43
C PHE A 242 -8.30 8.49 7.40
N PRO A 243 -8.20 9.81 7.12
CA PRO A 243 -9.37 10.68 7.09
C PRO A 243 -10.25 10.37 5.87
N MET A 244 -11.58 10.21 6.12
CA MET A 244 -12.58 9.96 5.06
C MET A 244 -13.17 11.23 4.45
N ASP A 245 -12.96 12.36 5.07
CA ASP A 245 -13.49 13.69 4.72
C ASP A 245 -12.49 14.55 3.95
N GLN A 246 -11.30 14.03 3.70
CA GLN A 246 -10.25 14.65 2.91
C GLN A 246 -9.99 13.81 1.67
N THR A 247 -9.65 14.46 0.55
CA THR A 247 -9.36 13.80 -0.72
C THR A 247 -8.10 14.36 -1.34
N SER A 248 -7.31 13.47 -1.93
CA SER A 248 -6.25 13.79 -2.88
C SER A 248 -6.66 13.31 -4.28
N ARG A 249 -5.96 13.73 -5.33
CA ARG A 249 -6.14 13.17 -6.67
C ARG A 249 -4.77 12.94 -7.27
N VAL A 250 -4.39 11.68 -7.36
CA VAL A 250 -3.06 11.25 -7.78
C VAL A 250 -3.19 10.26 -8.94
N LEU A 251 -2.49 10.53 -10.04
CA LEU A 251 -2.39 9.60 -11.15
C LEU A 251 -1.25 8.61 -10.84
N ASP A 252 -1.61 7.32 -10.74
CA ASP A 252 -0.72 6.28 -10.28
C ASP A 252 -1.14 4.91 -10.86
N ASP A 253 -0.40 3.83 -10.58
CA ASP A 253 -0.62 2.47 -11.07
C ASP A 253 -2.08 2.01 -10.92
N HIS A 254 -2.75 2.32 -9.80
CA HIS A 254 -4.15 1.91 -9.55
C HIS A 254 -5.12 2.38 -10.62
N VAL A 255 -4.86 3.54 -11.25
CA VAL A 255 -5.73 4.08 -12.30
C VAL A 255 -5.70 3.16 -13.53
N ARG A 256 -4.55 2.56 -13.85
CA ARG A 256 -4.44 1.61 -14.96
C ARG A 256 -5.30 0.37 -14.72
N PHE A 257 -5.33 -0.13 -13.47
CA PHE A 257 -6.20 -1.25 -13.09
C PHE A 257 -7.69 -0.88 -13.18
N ILE A 258 -8.08 0.29 -12.67
CA ILE A 258 -9.46 0.78 -12.73
C ILE A 258 -9.93 0.89 -14.20
N GLU A 259 -9.09 1.43 -15.09
CA GLU A 259 -9.36 1.51 -16.54
C GLU A 259 -9.55 0.12 -17.18
N ALA A 260 -8.87 -0.89 -16.66
CA ALA A 260 -9.03 -2.28 -17.08
C ALA A 260 -10.23 -3.01 -16.42
N GLY A 261 -10.99 -2.32 -15.57
CA GLY A 261 -12.14 -2.89 -14.86
C GLY A 261 -11.81 -3.66 -13.58
N ILE A 262 -10.58 -3.53 -13.07
CA ILE A 262 -10.14 -4.13 -11.82
C ILE A 262 -10.14 -3.04 -10.74
N PRO A 263 -11.02 -3.11 -9.71
CA PRO A 263 -11.11 -2.08 -8.68
C PRO A 263 -9.90 -2.12 -7.76
N VAL A 264 -9.01 -1.15 -7.86
CA VAL A 264 -7.82 -0.99 -7.01
C VAL A 264 -7.90 0.33 -6.27
N ALA A 265 -7.77 0.28 -4.93
CA ALA A 265 -7.66 1.47 -4.10
C ALA A 265 -6.20 1.75 -3.76
N ASN A 266 -5.80 3.01 -3.78
CA ASN A 266 -4.48 3.46 -3.41
C ASN A 266 -4.46 3.94 -1.96
N ILE A 267 -3.53 3.42 -1.16
CA ILE A 267 -3.13 3.99 0.13
C ILE A 267 -1.86 4.79 -0.17
N ILE A 268 -1.98 6.11 -0.13
CA ILE A 268 -0.88 7.02 -0.46
C ILE A 268 -0.90 8.24 0.44
N ASP A 269 0.27 8.63 0.92
CA ASP A 269 0.52 9.94 1.51
C ASP A 269 1.20 10.85 0.49
N PHE A 270 0.39 11.55 -0.29
CA PHE A 270 0.91 12.42 -1.33
C PHE A 270 1.40 13.78 -0.80
N ASP A 271 1.08 14.16 0.45
CA ASP A 271 1.57 15.40 1.08
C ASP A 271 2.89 15.14 1.83
N TYR A 272 3.79 14.40 1.19
CA TYR A 272 5.05 13.93 1.76
C TYR A 272 6.01 15.08 2.10
N GLY A 273 6.28 15.22 3.41
CA GLY A 273 7.12 16.26 3.97
C GLY A 273 6.48 17.66 3.97
N PRO A 274 7.10 18.65 4.63
CA PRO A 274 6.55 20.00 4.76
C PRO A 274 6.26 20.65 3.40
N GLY A 275 4.96 20.88 3.12
CA GLY A 275 4.51 21.50 1.88
C GLY A 275 4.82 20.65 0.63
N HIS A 276 4.72 19.34 0.76
CA HIS A 276 5.00 18.38 -0.31
C HIS A 276 6.47 18.44 -0.79
N GLY A 277 7.39 18.77 0.12
CA GLY A 277 8.77 19.13 -0.23
C GLY A 277 9.73 17.95 -0.39
N PHE A 278 9.32 16.70 -0.13
CA PHE A 278 10.19 15.53 -0.25
C PHE A 278 9.91 14.69 -1.50
N TRP A 279 8.71 14.79 -2.08
CA TRP A 279 8.33 14.05 -3.27
C TRP A 279 9.16 14.48 -4.49
N HIS A 280 9.78 13.51 -5.16
CA HIS A 280 10.68 13.68 -6.30
C HIS A 280 11.80 14.72 -6.05
N THR A 281 12.35 14.71 -4.83
CA THR A 281 13.46 15.59 -4.42
C THR A 281 14.55 14.78 -3.70
N PRO A 282 15.74 15.36 -3.46
CA PRO A 282 16.74 14.72 -2.60
C PRO A 282 16.30 14.55 -1.14
N GLY A 283 15.12 15.06 -0.77
CA GLY A 283 14.51 14.89 0.55
C GLY A 283 13.85 13.54 0.76
N ASP A 284 13.71 12.71 -0.25
CA ASP A 284 13.17 11.35 -0.09
C ASP A 284 14.25 10.39 0.41
N VAL A 285 14.49 10.44 1.72
CA VAL A 285 15.55 9.71 2.43
C VAL A 285 14.99 9.00 3.67
N VAL A 286 15.76 8.02 4.18
CA VAL A 286 15.36 7.18 5.34
C VAL A 286 14.97 8.02 6.56
N GLU A 287 15.68 9.12 6.82
CA GLU A 287 15.44 10.00 7.97
C GLU A 287 14.06 10.65 7.97
N ASN A 288 13.40 10.72 6.83
CA ASN A 288 12.04 11.25 6.66
C ASN A 288 10.97 10.16 6.66
N THR A 289 11.36 8.92 6.95
CA THR A 289 10.44 7.77 7.03
C THR A 289 10.33 7.21 8.46
N SER A 290 9.34 6.37 8.72
CA SER A 290 9.02 5.85 10.06
C SER A 290 8.60 4.38 10.04
N ALA A 291 9.26 3.57 10.88
CA ALA A 291 8.84 2.20 11.17
C ALA A 291 7.39 2.12 11.70
N GLN A 292 6.95 3.13 12.47
CA GLN A 292 5.59 3.18 13.00
C GLN A 292 4.55 3.37 11.90
N THR A 293 4.88 4.12 10.86
CA THR A 293 3.98 4.31 9.70
C THR A 293 3.87 3.02 8.89
N LEU A 294 5.00 2.35 8.61
CA LEU A 294 5.00 1.04 7.97
C LEU A 294 4.18 0.01 8.77
N PHE A 295 4.30 0.04 10.12
CA PHE A 295 3.49 -0.79 11.00
C PHE A 295 2.00 -0.53 10.82
N MET A 296 1.58 0.73 10.86
CA MET A 296 0.18 1.12 10.78
C MET A 296 -0.45 0.67 9.45
N VAL A 297 0.23 0.92 8.33
CA VAL A 297 -0.26 0.51 7.01
C VAL A 297 -0.26 -1.02 6.90
N GLY A 298 0.82 -1.68 7.31
CA GLY A 298 0.92 -3.14 7.30
C GLY A 298 -0.14 -3.82 8.18
N ASP A 299 -0.44 -3.25 9.36
CA ASP A 299 -1.48 -3.73 10.28
C ASP A 299 -2.88 -3.63 9.63
N VAL A 300 -3.17 -2.52 8.93
CA VAL A 300 -4.43 -2.33 8.20
C VAL A 300 -4.56 -3.33 7.06
N VAL A 301 -3.53 -3.47 6.22
CA VAL A 301 -3.56 -4.37 5.06
C VAL A 301 -3.64 -5.83 5.50
N ALA A 302 -2.88 -6.23 6.51
CA ALA A 302 -2.97 -7.58 7.09
C ALA A 302 -4.39 -7.87 7.59
N GLU A 303 -5.02 -6.91 8.28
CA GLU A 303 -6.38 -7.07 8.78
C GLU A 303 -7.40 -7.20 7.63
N VAL A 304 -7.23 -6.44 6.53
CA VAL A 304 -8.04 -6.59 5.30
C VAL A 304 -7.93 -8.00 4.75
N VAL A 305 -6.72 -8.53 4.65
CA VAL A 305 -6.45 -9.88 4.11
C VAL A 305 -7.06 -10.96 4.99
N TYR A 306 -6.80 -10.94 6.28
CA TYR A 306 -7.24 -12.01 7.19
C TYR A 306 -8.73 -11.96 7.56
N ARG A 307 -9.40 -10.80 7.42
CA ARG A 307 -10.87 -10.69 7.50
C ARG A 307 -11.58 -11.13 6.20
N ASN A 308 -10.85 -11.40 5.14
CA ASN A 308 -11.40 -11.79 3.84
C ASN A 308 -11.70 -13.31 3.84
N ARG A 309 -12.83 -13.69 4.46
CA ARG A 309 -13.33 -15.06 4.53
C ARG A 309 -14.50 -15.28 3.58
#